data_594c5ce8f51c279b790ab515c4b14f76
#
_entry.id   594c5ce8f51c279b790ab515c4b14f76
#
_cell.length_a   1.000
_cell.length_b   1.000
_cell.length_c   1.000
_cell.angle_alpha   90.00
_cell.angle_beta   90.00
_cell.angle_gamma   90.00
#
_symmetry.space_group_name_H-M   'P 1'
#
loop_
_entity.id
_entity.type
_entity.pdbx_description
1 polymer ?
#
loop_
_entity_poly.entity_id
_entity_poly.type
_entity_poly.pdbx_seq_one_letter_code
_entity_poly.pdbx_strand_id
1 'polypeptide(L)'
;GKGAYEQTQSAAGLAHKEAPTNRQAQVQAIAAQVQSQANSVAAASGAKLMYTTHNAMRGAAITGDAAQIRALANRPDVERISPIIAKERMNSGSEIDTKTLATWTREHTGYTGKGVKIAIVDSGVDYTHADFGGPGTVDAYLKAKAMTELPTADSGLIDRNKFIGGVDLVGDDYNASDPAKSTPHPDNNPLDCRPDGFGSGGHGTHVAGTAAGYGVTESGTTFRGDYTKLTEDQLKGLKIGPGTAPEAQLLAIRVFGCYGNSSVVMKALDTVMDPNGDGDFSDRADIVNLSLGGEFAPADDPESYMIDTMARQGVFTVAAAGNANNYNGVGDTYSDSGSPANAASALSVANAYGSTQPIDRARVTTKTGLEWLQGDYSVNFDYSKATADQLRGEVVAAPERNRYACEAFTADEAKALKGKWVYFDWDKDDLSFPCGSKVRFDHVQAAGGLGVVMRGHDERY
;
A
#
# COMPACT_ATOMS: atom_id res chain seq x y z
N GLY A 1 18.52 0.92 -21.24
CA GLY A 1 18.26 1.19 -22.67
C GLY A 1 16.77 1.23 -22.97
N LYS A 2 16.38 1.65 -24.19
CA LYS A 2 14.97 1.78 -24.60
C LYS A 2 14.21 0.46 -24.46
N GLY A 3 13.05 0.51 -23.79
CA GLY A 3 12.13 -0.63 -23.64
C GLY A 3 11.35 -0.98 -24.90
N ALA A 4 10.55 -2.03 -24.85
CA ALA A 4 9.77 -2.51 -25.98
C ALA A 4 8.75 -1.47 -26.46
N TYR A 5 8.10 -0.76 -25.55
CA TYR A 5 7.18 0.34 -25.88
C TYR A 5 7.85 1.37 -26.81
N GLU A 6 8.99 1.93 -26.40
CA GLU A 6 9.67 2.97 -27.15
C GLU A 6 10.23 2.46 -28.50
N GLN A 7 10.71 1.21 -28.56
CA GLN A 7 11.24 0.63 -29.77
C GLN A 7 10.17 0.29 -30.81
N THR A 8 9.03 -0.22 -30.37
CA THR A 8 7.94 -0.59 -31.29
C THR A 8 7.13 0.62 -31.74
N GLN A 9 7.06 1.70 -30.96
CA GLN A 9 6.38 2.94 -31.32
C GLN A 9 7.24 3.82 -32.25
N SER A 10 8.55 3.90 -32.03
CA SER A 10 9.46 4.72 -32.84
C SER A 10 9.66 4.20 -34.24
N ALA A 11 9.54 2.89 -34.46
CA ALA A 11 9.65 2.29 -35.79
C ALA A 11 8.43 2.57 -36.70
N ALA A 12 7.26 2.88 -36.09
CA ALA A 12 5.99 3.02 -36.80
C ALA A 12 5.54 4.50 -36.98
N GLY A 13 6.28 5.46 -36.44
CA GLY A 13 5.96 6.90 -36.55
C GLY A 13 4.51 7.22 -36.26
N LEU A 14 4.04 7.16 -35.01
CA LEU A 14 2.69 7.52 -34.54
C LEU A 14 1.48 6.86 -35.29
N ALA A 15 1.72 5.91 -36.18
CA ALA A 15 0.66 5.20 -36.88
C ALA A 15 0.26 3.94 -36.07
N HIS A 16 -0.84 3.99 -35.36
CA HIS A 16 -1.56 2.86 -34.73
C HIS A 16 -2.00 1.75 -35.75
N LYS A 17 -1.21 1.44 -36.77
CA LYS A 17 -1.65 0.61 -37.91
C LYS A 17 -0.81 -0.63 -38.18
N GLU A 18 0.17 -1.00 -37.37
CA GLU A 18 0.76 -2.33 -37.49
C GLU A 18 -0.16 -3.40 -36.90
N ALA A 19 -0.26 -4.54 -37.60
CA ALA A 19 -1.07 -5.66 -37.14
C ALA A 19 -0.58 -6.09 -35.75
N PRO A 20 -1.49 -6.33 -34.77
CA PRO A 20 -1.14 -6.69 -33.38
C PRO A 20 -0.15 -7.85 -33.28
N THR A 21 -0.25 -8.85 -34.20
CA THR A 21 0.64 -10.01 -34.24
C THR A 21 2.10 -9.67 -34.52
N ASN A 22 2.40 -8.62 -35.32
CA ASN A 22 3.78 -8.21 -35.59
C ASN A 22 4.40 -7.51 -34.36
N ARG A 23 3.62 -6.71 -33.64
CA ARG A 23 4.07 -6.01 -32.44
C ARG A 23 4.36 -7.00 -31.32
N GLN A 24 3.46 -7.95 -31.08
CA GLN A 24 3.66 -9.01 -30.08
C GLN A 24 4.95 -9.80 -30.34
N ALA A 25 5.19 -10.20 -31.59
CA ALA A 25 6.42 -10.90 -31.96
C ALA A 25 7.68 -10.05 -31.72
N GLN A 26 7.62 -8.73 -31.94
CA GLN A 26 8.71 -7.79 -31.66
C GLN A 26 8.97 -7.67 -30.17
N VAL A 27 7.90 -7.50 -29.34
CA VAL A 27 8.01 -7.43 -27.88
C VAL A 27 8.60 -8.72 -27.32
N GLN A 28 8.14 -9.88 -27.78
CA GLN A 28 8.70 -11.18 -27.37
C GLN A 28 10.17 -11.33 -27.76
N ALA A 29 10.57 -10.86 -28.93
CA ALA A 29 11.96 -10.89 -29.33
C ALA A 29 12.84 -9.99 -28.44
N ILE A 30 12.34 -8.82 -28.06
CA ILE A 30 13.01 -7.92 -27.11
C ILE A 30 13.11 -8.55 -25.73
N ALA A 31 12.03 -9.16 -25.23
CA ALA A 31 12.01 -9.87 -23.95
C ALA A 31 13.03 -11.01 -23.93
N ALA A 32 13.08 -11.82 -24.97
CA ALA A 32 14.06 -12.93 -25.10
C ALA A 32 15.51 -12.39 -25.14
N GLN A 33 15.76 -11.28 -25.84
CA GLN A 33 17.06 -10.63 -25.86
C GLN A 33 17.47 -10.14 -24.46
N VAL A 34 16.56 -9.47 -23.76
CA VAL A 34 16.79 -8.97 -22.39
C VAL A 34 17.07 -10.15 -21.45
N GLN A 35 16.29 -11.22 -21.53
CA GLN A 35 16.50 -12.42 -20.72
C GLN A 35 17.87 -13.05 -20.96
N SER A 36 18.31 -13.15 -22.23
CA SER A 36 19.63 -13.66 -22.57
C SER A 36 20.76 -12.78 -22.02
N GLN A 37 20.64 -11.47 -22.15
CA GLN A 37 21.60 -10.50 -21.60
C GLN A 37 21.63 -10.54 -20.07
N ALA A 38 20.47 -10.61 -19.41
CA ALA A 38 20.35 -10.72 -17.95
C ALA A 38 21.03 -11.97 -17.40
N ASN A 39 20.85 -13.13 -18.06
CA ASN A 39 21.54 -14.35 -17.70
C ASN A 39 23.07 -14.22 -17.84
N SER A 40 23.54 -13.57 -18.91
CA SER A 40 24.97 -13.30 -19.09
C SER A 40 25.54 -12.38 -18.02
N VAL A 41 24.81 -11.34 -17.64
CA VAL A 41 25.21 -10.39 -16.60
C VAL A 41 25.23 -11.07 -15.22
N ALA A 42 24.21 -11.83 -14.87
CA ALA A 42 24.14 -12.59 -13.63
C ALA A 42 25.27 -13.61 -13.53
N ALA A 43 25.52 -14.40 -14.59
CA ALA A 43 26.60 -15.37 -14.62
C ALA A 43 27.98 -14.71 -14.47
N ALA A 44 28.22 -13.55 -15.08
CA ALA A 44 29.49 -12.84 -15.03
C ALA A 44 29.84 -12.33 -13.63
N SER A 45 28.83 -12.08 -12.78
CA SER A 45 29.01 -11.63 -11.39
C SER A 45 28.78 -12.72 -10.34
N GLY A 46 28.43 -13.96 -10.77
CA GLY A 46 28.02 -15.01 -9.84
C GLY A 46 26.72 -14.69 -9.09
N ALA A 47 25.97 -13.69 -9.55
CA ALA A 47 24.72 -13.26 -8.94
C ALA A 47 23.54 -14.13 -9.40
N LYS A 48 22.49 -14.17 -8.58
CA LYS A 48 21.19 -14.77 -8.92
C LYS A 48 20.34 -13.72 -9.65
N LEU A 49 19.80 -14.09 -10.82
CA LEU A 49 18.78 -13.29 -11.49
C LEU A 49 17.47 -13.42 -10.74
N MET A 50 16.84 -12.28 -10.40
CA MET A 50 15.53 -12.23 -9.76
C MET A 50 14.41 -12.08 -10.79
N TYR A 51 14.47 -11.03 -11.61
CA TYR A 51 13.52 -10.77 -12.69
C TYR A 51 14.13 -9.86 -13.75
N THR A 52 13.42 -9.72 -14.88
CA THR A 52 13.77 -8.79 -15.95
C THR A 52 12.64 -7.79 -16.20
N THR A 53 12.99 -6.62 -16.72
CA THR A 53 12.06 -5.61 -17.24
C THR A 53 12.37 -5.37 -18.71
N HIS A 54 11.34 -5.20 -19.57
CA HIS A 54 11.54 -5.01 -21.00
C HIS A 54 10.52 -4.07 -21.66
N ASN A 55 9.38 -3.80 -21.03
CA ASN A 55 8.32 -2.94 -21.60
C ASN A 55 8.69 -1.46 -21.52
N ALA A 56 8.77 -0.89 -20.33
CA ALA A 56 9.11 0.52 -20.13
C ALA A 56 10.61 0.76 -20.34
N MET A 57 11.45 -0.10 -19.76
CA MET A 57 12.90 -0.06 -19.94
C MET A 57 13.51 -1.46 -19.89
N ARG A 58 14.66 -1.66 -20.54
CA ARG A 58 15.42 -2.90 -20.46
C ARG A 58 16.21 -2.94 -19.15
N GLY A 59 15.99 -3.97 -18.33
CA GLY A 59 16.68 -4.11 -17.06
C GLY A 59 16.70 -5.55 -16.55
N ALA A 60 17.54 -5.79 -15.55
CA ALA A 60 17.62 -7.04 -14.81
C ALA A 60 17.84 -6.73 -13.33
N ALA A 61 17.02 -7.30 -12.47
CA ALA A 61 17.27 -7.30 -11.03
C ALA A 61 18.08 -8.56 -10.69
N ILE A 62 19.22 -8.36 -10.03
CA ILE A 62 20.13 -9.44 -9.64
C ILE A 62 20.49 -9.28 -8.16
N THR A 63 20.73 -10.40 -7.47
CA THR A 63 21.19 -10.41 -6.08
C THR A 63 22.47 -11.22 -5.95
N GLY A 64 23.43 -10.72 -5.18
CA GLY A 64 24.74 -11.36 -5.02
C GLY A 64 25.74 -10.47 -4.32
N ASP A 65 27.01 -10.80 -4.44
CA ASP A 65 28.10 -10.02 -3.84
C ASP A 65 28.19 -8.62 -4.47
N ALA A 66 28.15 -7.57 -3.62
CA ALA A 66 28.10 -6.19 -4.05
C ALA A 66 29.34 -5.75 -4.84
N ALA A 67 30.53 -6.28 -4.54
CA ALA A 67 31.75 -5.91 -5.23
C ALA A 67 31.76 -6.51 -6.65
N GLN A 68 31.31 -7.76 -6.79
CA GLN A 68 31.17 -8.43 -8.09
C GLN A 68 30.12 -7.75 -8.96
N ILE A 69 28.99 -7.35 -8.37
CA ILE A 69 27.94 -6.60 -9.09
C ILE A 69 28.44 -5.24 -9.55
N ARG A 70 29.13 -4.47 -8.70
CA ARG A 70 29.71 -3.17 -9.08
C ARG A 70 30.72 -3.29 -10.21
N ALA A 71 31.48 -4.39 -10.30
CA ALA A 71 32.44 -4.62 -11.38
C ALA A 71 31.79 -4.74 -12.77
N LEU A 72 30.49 -5.08 -12.82
CA LEU A 72 29.70 -5.12 -14.07
C LEU A 72 29.58 -3.73 -14.74
N ALA A 73 29.77 -2.63 -14.01
CA ALA A 73 29.77 -1.28 -14.62
C ALA A 73 30.80 -1.09 -15.74
N ASN A 74 31.83 -1.94 -15.80
CA ASN A 74 32.84 -1.93 -16.86
C ASN A 74 32.41 -2.66 -18.14
N ARG A 75 31.24 -3.29 -18.15
CA ARG A 75 30.72 -4.02 -19.33
C ARG A 75 30.07 -3.04 -20.30
N PRO A 76 30.30 -3.19 -21.61
CA PRO A 76 29.73 -2.30 -22.62
C PRO A 76 28.21 -2.48 -22.81
N ASP A 77 27.64 -3.59 -22.31
CA ASP A 77 26.21 -3.91 -22.33
C ASP A 77 25.48 -3.52 -21.03
N VAL A 78 26.19 -2.93 -20.06
CA VAL A 78 25.64 -2.41 -18.82
C VAL A 78 25.73 -0.87 -18.81
N GLU A 79 24.58 -0.22 -18.90
CA GLU A 79 24.51 1.24 -18.92
C GLU A 79 24.55 1.83 -17.52
N ARG A 80 23.90 1.18 -16.55
CA ARG A 80 23.77 1.66 -15.18
C ARG A 80 23.59 0.51 -14.21
N ILE A 81 24.10 0.67 -12.99
CA ILE A 81 23.84 -0.21 -11.84
C ILE A 81 23.33 0.68 -10.69
N SER A 82 22.18 0.31 -10.14
CA SER A 82 21.57 0.99 -8.99
C SER A 82 21.12 -0.03 -7.96
N PRO A 83 21.20 0.28 -6.65
CA PRO A 83 20.63 -0.57 -5.63
C PRO A 83 19.10 -0.53 -5.71
N ILE A 84 18.43 -1.66 -5.47
CA ILE A 84 16.99 -1.73 -5.25
C ILE A 84 16.76 -1.65 -3.74
N ILE A 85 16.05 -0.62 -3.30
CA ILE A 85 15.70 -0.40 -1.89
C ILE A 85 14.33 -1.01 -1.64
N ALA A 86 14.22 -1.86 -0.60
CA ALA A 86 12.94 -2.45 -0.21
C ALA A 86 11.95 -1.35 0.22
N LYS A 87 10.70 -1.45 -0.23
CA LYS A 87 9.63 -0.47 0.03
C LYS A 87 8.69 -0.96 1.11
N GLU A 88 8.23 -0.02 1.93
CA GLU A 88 7.19 -0.20 2.95
C GLU A 88 5.86 0.36 2.44
N ARG A 89 4.77 0.01 3.12
CA ARG A 89 3.42 0.50 2.80
C ARG A 89 3.18 1.82 3.50
N MET A 90 2.46 2.74 2.82
CA MET A 90 2.13 4.07 3.33
C MET A 90 0.72 4.44 2.91
N ASN A 91 -0.19 4.72 3.86
CA ASN A 91 -1.55 5.21 3.57
C ASN A 91 -2.17 5.95 4.76
N SER A 92 -2.84 7.07 4.48
CA SER A 92 -3.90 7.68 5.31
C SER A 92 -4.74 8.61 4.44
N GLY A 93 -6.09 8.59 4.54
CA GLY A 93 -6.94 9.37 3.66
C GLY A 93 -8.16 9.99 4.32
N SER A 94 -8.65 11.12 3.78
CA SER A 94 -10.01 11.59 3.96
C SER A 94 -10.53 12.30 2.71
N GLU A 95 -11.68 11.87 2.18
CA GLU A 95 -12.23 12.27 0.87
C GLU A 95 -13.00 13.60 0.90
N ILE A 96 -13.48 14.03 2.06
CA ILE A 96 -14.34 15.23 2.17
C ILE A 96 -13.51 16.52 2.00
N ASP A 97 -12.30 16.53 2.54
CA ASP A 97 -11.45 17.72 2.51
C ASP A 97 -10.80 17.96 1.15
N THR A 98 -10.72 16.93 0.30
CA THR A 98 -10.17 17.02 -1.07
C THR A 98 -11.14 17.69 -2.07
N LYS A 99 -12.36 18.05 -1.64
CA LYS A 99 -13.42 18.60 -2.51
C LYS A 99 -13.82 17.70 -3.68
N THR A 100 -13.65 16.41 -3.53
CA THR A 100 -13.93 15.39 -4.55
C THR A 100 -15.39 15.45 -5.04
N LEU A 101 -16.36 15.65 -4.13
CA LEU A 101 -17.77 15.81 -4.49
C LEU A 101 -17.98 16.97 -5.49
N ALA A 102 -17.24 18.07 -5.33
CA ALA A 102 -17.33 19.21 -6.24
C ALA A 102 -16.81 18.88 -7.65
N THR A 103 -15.81 18.00 -7.75
CA THR A 103 -15.30 17.54 -9.05
C THR A 103 -16.28 16.64 -9.80
N TRP A 104 -17.11 15.88 -9.10
CA TRP A 104 -18.09 14.99 -9.74
C TRP A 104 -19.30 15.75 -10.29
N THR A 105 -19.72 16.80 -9.61
CA THR A 105 -20.96 17.49 -10.00
C THR A 105 -20.79 18.25 -11.31
N ARG A 106 -21.83 18.22 -12.16
CA ARG A 106 -21.84 18.89 -13.46
C ARG A 106 -21.73 20.40 -13.39
N GLU A 107 -22.05 20.99 -12.25
CA GLU A 107 -21.91 22.44 -12.01
C GLU A 107 -20.42 22.86 -12.02
N HIS A 108 -19.50 21.90 -11.77
CA HIS A 108 -18.07 22.16 -11.76
C HIS A 108 -17.38 21.50 -12.96
N THR A 109 -17.19 20.19 -12.94
CA THR A 109 -16.42 19.48 -13.99
C THR A 109 -17.10 18.21 -14.50
N GLY A 110 -17.84 17.49 -13.65
CA GLY A 110 -18.47 16.20 -13.97
C GLY A 110 -17.47 15.06 -14.17
N TYR A 111 -16.26 15.18 -13.64
CA TYR A 111 -15.21 14.17 -13.77
C TYR A 111 -15.31 13.14 -12.67
N THR A 112 -15.65 11.92 -13.02
CA THR A 112 -15.83 10.77 -12.11
C THR A 112 -14.79 9.67 -12.33
N GLY A 113 -13.79 9.92 -13.20
CA GLY A 113 -12.78 8.92 -13.59
C GLY A 113 -13.20 7.99 -14.73
N LYS A 114 -14.37 8.21 -15.36
CA LYS A 114 -14.86 7.35 -16.43
C LYS A 114 -13.89 7.29 -17.60
N GLY A 115 -13.49 6.07 -17.97
CA GLY A 115 -12.55 5.80 -19.05
C GLY A 115 -11.08 5.88 -18.66
N VAL A 116 -10.78 6.13 -17.38
CA VAL A 116 -9.42 6.15 -16.82
C VAL A 116 -9.09 4.78 -16.23
N LYS A 117 -7.87 4.30 -16.47
CA LYS A 117 -7.33 3.05 -15.92
C LYS A 117 -6.29 3.39 -14.83
N ILE A 118 -6.53 2.94 -13.62
CA ILE A 118 -5.64 3.16 -12.48
C ILE A 118 -5.02 1.83 -12.06
N ALA A 119 -3.70 1.73 -12.10
CA ALA A 119 -2.99 0.60 -11.52
C ALA A 119 -2.75 0.86 -10.03
N ILE A 120 -3.17 -0.07 -9.19
CA ILE A 120 -2.88 -0.10 -7.75
C ILE A 120 -1.74 -1.08 -7.54
N VAL A 121 -0.55 -0.56 -7.29
CA VAL A 121 0.66 -1.34 -7.02
C VAL A 121 0.84 -1.39 -5.50
N ASP A 122 0.37 -2.47 -4.88
CA ASP A 122 0.24 -2.55 -3.42
C ASP A 122 0.19 -4.01 -2.92
N SER A 123 -0.47 -4.28 -1.78
CA SER A 123 -0.62 -5.62 -1.18
C SER A 123 -1.65 -6.52 -1.87
N GLY A 124 -2.21 -6.08 -3.00
CA GLY A 124 -3.33 -6.71 -3.67
C GLY A 124 -4.63 -5.96 -3.41
N VAL A 125 -5.74 -6.44 -3.95
CA VAL A 125 -7.08 -5.87 -3.75
C VAL A 125 -8.09 -6.97 -3.52
N ASP A 126 -8.93 -6.86 -2.49
CA ASP A 126 -10.10 -7.70 -2.33
C ASP A 126 -11.20 -7.29 -3.31
N TYR A 127 -11.10 -7.78 -4.52
CA TYR A 127 -12.08 -7.54 -5.58
C TYR A 127 -13.46 -8.16 -5.30
N THR A 128 -13.58 -9.01 -4.25
CA THR A 128 -14.89 -9.56 -3.82
C THR A 128 -15.65 -8.60 -2.91
N HIS A 129 -15.02 -7.49 -2.48
CA HIS A 129 -15.62 -6.50 -1.60
C HIS A 129 -16.76 -5.74 -2.31
N ALA A 130 -17.81 -5.38 -1.56
CA ALA A 130 -18.98 -4.68 -2.11
C ALA A 130 -18.63 -3.30 -2.70
N ASP A 131 -17.57 -2.65 -2.20
CA ASP A 131 -17.09 -1.37 -2.73
C ASP A 131 -16.58 -1.45 -4.17
N PHE A 132 -16.27 -2.64 -4.63
CA PHE A 132 -15.82 -2.90 -6.01
C PHE A 132 -16.84 -3.68 -6.85
N GLY A 133 -18.06 -3.86 -6.35
CA GLY A 133 -19.09 -4.59 -7.07
C GLY A 133 -19.10 -6.10 -6.83
N GLY A 134 -18.24 -6.59 -5.95
CA GLY A 134 -18.24 -7.99 -5.52
C GLY A 134 -19.35 -8.31 -4.52
N PRO A 135 -19.51 -9.59 -4.12
CA PRO A 135 -20.57 -10.01 -3.20
C PRO A 135 -20.46 -9.45 -1.78
N GLY A 136 -19.29 -9.00 -1.35
CA GLY A 136 -19.04 -8.42 -0.02
C GLY A 136 -19.18 -9.45 1.12
N THR A 137 -18.89 -10.71 0.89
CA THR A 137 -19.04 -11.78 1.88
C THR A 137 -17.73 -12.53 2.12
N VAL A 138 -17.57 -13.01 3.35
CA VAL A 138 -16.39 -13.84 3.72
C VAL A 138 -16.31 -15.11 2.84
N ASP A 139 -17.44 -15.71 2.50
CA ASP A 139 -17.48 -16.90 1.65
C ASP A 139 -16.96 -16.61 0.23
N ALA A 140 -17.31 -15.45 -0.35
CA ALA A 140 -16.78 -15.01 -1.63
C ALA A 140 -15.26 -14.81 -1.58
N TYR A 141 -14.75 -14.16 -0.53
CA TYR A 141 -13.33 -13.98 -0.31
C TYR A 141 -12.58 -15.33 -0.21
N LEU A 142 -13.10 -16.27 0.60
CA LEU A 142 -12.46 -17.58 0.77
C LEU A 142 -12.46 -18.39 -0.53
N LYS A 143 -13.51 -18.29 -1.35
CA LYS A 143 -13.53 -18.90 -2.69
C LYS A 143 -12.48 -18.29 -3.60
N ALA A 144 -12.39 -16.96 -3.64
CA ALA A 144 -11.38 -16.25 -4.41
C ALA A 144 -9.96 -16.58 -3.95
N LYS A 145 -9.74 -16.73 -2.64
CA LYS A 145 -8.43 -17.06 -2.04
C LYS A 145 -7.90 -18.44 -2.44
N ALA A 146 -8.78 -19.35 -2.80
CA ALA A 146 -8.40 -20.69 -3.27
C ALA A 146 -8.03 -20.73 -4.77
N MET A 147 -8.11 -19.59 -5.47
CA MET A 147 -7.79 -19.47 -6.90
C MET A 147 -6.37 -18.96 -7.09
N THR A 148 -5.78 -19.29 -8.24
CA THR A 148 -4.48 -18.76 -8.71
C THR A 148 -4.63 -17.85 -9.94
N GLU A 149 -5.88 -17.65 -10.39
CA GLU A 149 -6.22 -16.81 -11.53
C GLU A 149 -7.28 -15.79 -11.12
N LEU A 150 -7.24 -14.62 -11.73
CA LEU A 150 -8.29 -13.60 -11.57
C LEU A 150 -9.63 -14.17 -12.07
N PRO A 151 -10.71 -14.13 -11.24
CA PRO A 151 -11.99 -14.73 -11.62
C PRO A 151 -12.56 -14.16 -12.91
N THR A 152 -13.30 -14.99 -13.64
CA THR A 152 -14.08 -14.57 -14.81
C THR A 152 -15.34 -13.78 -14.42
N ALA A 153 -15.90 -13.01 -15.33
CA ALA A 153 -17.08 -12.18 -15.07
C ALA A 153 -18.30 -12.98 -14.60
N ASP A 154 -18.47 -14.21 -15.08
CA ASP A 154 -19.59 -15.12 -14.76
C ASP A 154 -19.40 -15.85 -13.42
N SER A 155 -18.25 -15.74 -12.79
CA SER A 155 -17.99 -16.32 -11.47
C SER A 155 -18.87 -15.73 -10.35
N GLY A 156 -19.36 -14.50 -10.53
CA GLY A 156 -20.06 -13.72 -9.50
C GLY A 156 -19.16 -13.22 -8.36
N LEU A 157 -17.83 -13.39 -8.47
CA LEU A 157 -16.88 -12.98 -7.44
C LEU A 157 -16.26 -11.59 -7.70
N ILE A 158 -16.30 -11.13 -8.95
CA ILE A 158 -15.61 -9.91 -9.39
C ILE A 158 -16.48 -9.12 -10.39
N ASP A 159 -16.45 -7.81 -10.31
CA ASP A 159 -16.99 -6.92 -11.35
C ASP A 159 -15.89 -6.58 -12.37
N ARG A 160 -15.96 -7.20 -13.55
CA ARG A 160 -14.97 -6.98 -14.64
C ARG A 160 -15.11 -5.62 -15.32
N ASN A 161 -16.15 -4.84 -15.02
CA ASN A 161 -16.21 -3.43 -15.42
C ASN A 161 -15.32 -2.56 -14.53
N LYS A 162 -15.09 -2.98 -13.27
CA LYS A 162 -14.20 -2.32 -12.33
C LYS A 162 -12.76 -2.83 -12.47
N PHE A 163 -12.56 -4.14 -12.45
CA PHE A 163 -11.24 -4.76 -12.56
C PHE A 163 -10.99 -5.28 -13.97
N ILE A 164 -10.17 -4.58 -14.74
CA ILE A 164 -9.81 -4.94 -16.10
C ILE A 164 -8.65 -5.93 -16.18
N GLY A 165 -7.86 -6.07 -15.12
CA GLY A 165 -6.73 -6.99 -15.01
C GLY A 165 -6.11 -7.01 -13.62
N GLY A 166 -5.09 -7.82 -13.47
CA GLY A 166 -4.29 -7.89 -12.25
C GLY A 166 -3.40 -9.11 -12.20
N VAL A 167 -2.38 -9.06 -11.33
CA VAL A 167 -1.40 -10.14 -11.11
C VAL A 167 -0.84 -10.05 -9.71
N ASP A 168 -0.55 -11.19 -9.11
CA ASP A 168 0.30 -11.31 -7.91
C ASP A 168 1.75 -11.59 -8.36
N LEU A 169 2.65 -10.66 -8.08
CA LEU A 169 4.07 -10.82 -8.45
C LEU A 169 4.89 -11.53 -7.37
N VAL A 170 4.30 -11.87 -6.22
CA VAL A 170 5.09 -12.27 -5.04
C VAL A 170 4.57 -13.47 -4.26
N GLY A 171 3.26 -13.63 -4.05
CA GLY A 171 2.67 -14.64 -3.15
C GLY A 171 2.60 -14.20 -1.68
N ASP A 172 1.84 -14.95 -0.88
CA ASP A 172 1.45 -14.58 0.49
C ASP A 172 2.60 -14.46 1.50
N ASP A 173 3.59 -15.33 1.41
CA ASP A 173 4.70 -15.45 2.36
C ASP A 173 5.93 -14.61 2.00
N TYR A 174 5.87 -13.88 0.89
CA TYR A 174 6.97 -13.05 0.43
C TYR A 174 7.30 -11.90 1.39
N ASN A 175 8.60 -11.75 1.66
CA ASN A 175 9.16 -10.63 2.40
C ASN A 175 10.59 -10.35 1.94
N ALA A 176 10.83 -9.24 1.30
CA ALA A 176 12.15 -8.86 0.78
C ALA A 176 13.22 -8.71 1.87
N SER A 177 12.81 -8.41 3.12
CA SER A 177 13.70 -8.24 4.27
C SER A 177 14.07 -9.55 4.97
N ASP A 178 13.41 -10.68 4.62
CA ASP A 178 13.70 -11.99 5.18
C ASP A 178 14.34 -12.87 4.10
N PRO A 179 15.64 -13.23 4.21
CA PRO A 179 16.31 -14.04 3.21
C PRO A 179 15.64 -15.40 2.94
N ALA A 180 14.92 -15.96 3.91
CA ALA A 180 14.20 -17.22 3.76
C ALA A 180 12.91 -17.07 2.94
N LYS A 181 12.36 -15.85 2.84
CA LYS A 181 11.09 -15.52 2.19
C LYS A 181 11.22 -14.53 1.04
N SER A 182 12.43 -14.14 0.68
CA SER A 182 12.70 -13.13 -0.35
C SER A 182 12.57 -13.63 -1.80
N THR A 183 12.20 -14.89 -1.99
CA THR A 183 11.94 -15.44 -3.33
C THR A 183 10.46 -15.29 -3.66
N PRO A 184 10.09 -14.54 -4.72
CA PRO A 184 8.70 -14.42 -5.15
C PRO A 184 8.11 -15.73 -5.68
N HIS A 185 6.84 -15.98 -5.40
CA HIS A 185 6.03 -17.07 -5.96
C HIS A 185 4.79 -16.48 -6.65
N PRO A 186 4.95 -15.91 -7.85
CA PRO A 186 3.89 -15.17 -8.53
C PRO A 186 2.76 -16.08 -9.03
N ASP A 187 1.55 -15.51 -9.07
CA ASP A 187 0.40 -16.06 -9.76
C ASP A 187 -0.47 -14.94 -10.38
N ASN A 188 -1.62 -15.29 -10.98
CA ASN A 188 -2.49 -14.31 -11.63
C ASN A 188 -3.69 -13.92 -10.75
N ASN A 189 -3.61 -14.10 -9.42
CA ASN A 189 -4.66 -13.73 -8.50
C ASN A 189 -4.20 -12.64 -7.52
N PRO A 190 -4.39 -11.35 -7.83
CA PRO A 190 -3.93 -10.24 -7.02
C PRO A 190 -4.78 -9.99 -5.76
N LEU A 191 -5.41 -11.04 -5.21
CA LEU A 191 -6.25 -10.90 -4.03
C LEU A 191 -5.41 -10.47 -2.82
N ASP A 192 -5.87 -9.43 -2.12
CA ASP A 192 -5.23 -8.94 -0.91
C ASP A 192 -5.31 -9.97 0.23
N CYS A 193 -4.38 -9.89 1.17
CA CYS A 193 -4.43 -10.69 2.37
C CYS A 193 -5.56 -10.22 3.30
N ARG A 194 -6.13 -11.14 4.04
CA ARG A 194 -7.10 -10.80 5.08
C ARG A 194 -6.39 -10.04 6.20
N PRO A 195 -6.93 -8.91 6.67
CA PRO A 195 -6.43 -8.26 7.86
C PRO A 195 -6.66 -9.16 9.08
N ASP A 196 -5.56 -9.61 9.69
CA ASP A 196 -5.59 -10.49 10.88
C ASP A 196 -5.19 -9.77 12.17
N GLY A 197 -5.09 -8.44 12.10
CA GLY A 197 -4.69 -7.58 13.22
C GLY A 197 -3.18 -7.49 13.46
N PHE A 198 -2.37 -8.28 12.77
CA PHE A 198 -0.90 -8.27 12.88
C PHE A 198 -0.21 -8.08 11.54
N GLY A 199 -0.93 -8.30 10.44
CA GLY A 199 -0.44 -8.15 9.10
C GLY A 199 -0.92 -6.87 8.44
N SER A 200 -0.39 -6.63 7.28
CA SER A 200 -0.69 -5.50 6.44
C SER A 200 -1.77 -5.82 5.40
N GLY A 201 -2.49 -6.91 5.61
CA GLY A 201 -3.62 -7.27 4.77
C GLY A 201 -4.71 -6.18 4.79
N GLY A 202 -5.30 -5.94 3.62
CA GLY A 202 -6.31 -4.90 3.43
C GLY A 202 -5.74 -3.54 3.03
N HIS A 203 -4.42 -3.32 3.04
CA HIS A 203 -3.84 -2.02 2.69
C HIS A 203 -4.15 -1.64 1.24
N GLY A 204 -3.80 -2.48 0.27
CA GLY A 204 -4.09 -2.22 -1.14
C GLY A 204 -5.59 -2.19 -1.45
N THR A 205 -6.40 -2.94 -0.72
CA THR A 205 -7.87 -2.88 -0.79
C THR A 205 -8.38 -1.50 -0.37
N HIS A 206 -7.85 -0.94 0.74
CA HIS A 206 -8.20 0.39 1.21
C HIS A 206 -7.73 1.48 0.21
N VAL A 207 -6.50 1.37 -0.28
CA VAL A 207 -5.95 2.27 -1.31
C VAL A 207 -6.83 2.26 -2.57
N ALA A 208 -7.19 1.08 -3.07
CA ALA A 208 -8.06 0.94 -4.24
C ALA A 208 -9.46 1.54 -4.01
N GLY A 209 -10.02 1.35 -2.81
CA GLY A 209 -11.31 1.93 -2.39
C GLY A 209 -11.26 3.45 -2.40
N THR A 210 -10.24 4.05 -1.78
CA THR A 210 -10.01 5.49 -1.76
C THR A 210 -9.82 6.07 -3.17
N ALA A 211 -9.10 5.35 -4.03
CA ALA A 211 -8.88 5.80 -5.41
C ALA A 211 -10.14 5.70 -6.28
N ALA A 212 -10.84 4.56 -6.24
CA ALA A 212 -11.86 4.25 -7.23
C ALA A 212 -13.00 3.32 -6.75
N GLY A 213 -13.25 3.20 -5.44
CA GLY A 213 -14.39 2.45 -4.93
C GLY A 213 -15.72 3.01 -5.45
N TYR A 214 -16.71 2.15 -5.66
CA TYR A 214 -18.06 2.59 -6.03
C TYR A 214 -18.82 3.25 -4.88
N GLY A 215 -18.44 2.96 -3.66
CA GLY A 215 -19.22 3.21 -2.45
C GLY A 215 -20.12 2.04 -2.08
N VAL A 216 -20.51 2.00 -0.81
CA VAL A 216 -21.38 0.96 -0.25
C VAL A 216 -22.58 1.62 0.43
N THR A 217 -23.78 1.15 0.11
CA THR A 217 -25.03 1.63 0.71
C THR A 217 -25.12 1.20 2.18
N GLU A 218 -26.00 1.80 2.95
CA GLU A 218 -26.27 1.43 4.33
C GLU A 218 -26.66 -0.07 4.48
N SER A 219 -27.31 -0.64 3.46
CA SER A 219 -27.63 -2.07 3.44
C SER A 219 -26.46 -3.00 3.14
N GLY A 220 -25.25 -2.45 2.91
CA GLY A 220 -24.04 -3.22 2.62
C GLY A 220 -23.88 -3.65 1.16
N THR A 221 -24.69 -3.11 0.24
CA THR A 221 -24.60 -3.39 -1.20
C THR A 221 -23.81 -2.29 -1.92
N THR A 222 -23.24 -2.63 -3.08
CA THR A 222 -22.54 -1.66 -3.95
C THR A 222 -23.45 -0.49 -4.31
N PHE A 223 -22.97 0.74 -4.15
CA PHE A 223 -23.66 1.92 -4.66
C PHE A 223 -23.61 1.95 -6.20
N ARG A 224 -24.75 2.24 -6.84
CA ARG A 224 -24.90 2.26 -8.31
C ARG A 224 -25.63 3.51 -8.79
N GLY A 225 -25.57 4.60 -8.01
CA GLY A 225 -26.20 5.89 -8.36
C GLY A 225 -25.38 6.71 -9.33
N ASP A 226 -25.93 7.86 -9.72
CA ASP A 226 -25.26 8.85 -10.58
C ASP A 226 -24.43 9.81 -9.71
N TYR A 227 -23.10 9.64 -9.73
CA TYR A 227 -22.17 10.45 -8.96
C TYR A 227 -22.25 11.94 -9.30
N THR A 228 -22.63 12.29 -10.54
CA THR A 228 -22.74 13.69 -10.97
C THR A 228 -23.93 14.42 -10.35
N LYS A 229 -24.80 13.71 -9.65
CA LYS A 229 -25.98 14.22 -8.95
C LYS A 229 -25.96 13.93 -7.46
N LEU A 230 -24.89 13.30 -6.96
CA LEU A 230 -24.77 12.94 -5.55
C LEU A 230 -24.70 14.22 -4.70
N THR A 231 -25.54 14.29 -3.67
CA THR A 231 -25.51 15.37 -2.69
C THR A 231 -24.66 14.99 -1.48
N GLU A 232 -24.24 15.98 -0.69
CA GLU A 232 -23.48 15.74 0.54
C GLU A 232 -24.26 14.87 1.55
N ASP A 233 -25.57 15.09 1.67
CA ASP A 233 -26.42 14.29 2.57
C ASP A 233 -26.52 12.83 2.11
N GLN A 234 -26.62 12.61 0.80
CA GLN A 234 -26.62 11.26 0.23
C GLN A 234 -25.26 10.58 0.43
N LEU A 235 -24.16 11.32 0.27
CA LEU A 235 -22.79 10.82 0.53
C LEU A 235 -22.64 10.40 1.99
N LYS A 236 -23.06 11.24 2.93
CA LYS A 236 -23.06 10.93 4.37
C LYS A 236 -23.95 9.75 4.76
N GLY A 237 -24.97 9.44 3.96
CA GLY A 237 -25.85 8.29 4.15
C GLY A 237 -25.31 6.97 3.60
N LEU A 238 -24.14 6.95 2.98
CA LEU A 238 -23.47 5.72 2.56
C LEU A 238 -22.70 5.10 3.73
N LYS A 239 -22.66 3.78 3.78
CA LYS A 239 -21.85 3.03 4.74
C LYS A 239 -20.35 3.18 4.46
N ILE A 240 -19.98 3.22 3.19
CA ILE A 240 -18.65 3.54 2.69
C ILE A 240 -18.83 4.55 1.56
N GLY A 241 -18.13 5.68 1.63
CA GLY A 241 -18.13 6.67 0.55
C GLY A 241 -17.49 6.13 -0.72
N PRO A 242 -17.85 6.66 -1.91
CA PRO A 242 -17.14 6.33 -3.13
C PRO A 242 -15.70 6.85 -3.11
N GLY A 243 -14.79 6.18 -3.79
CA GLY A 243 -13.44 6.70 -4.02
C GLY A 243 -13.43 7.96 -4.89
N THR A 244 -12.28 8.61 -4.95
CA THR A 244 -12.10 9.89 -5.67
C THR A 244 -12.51 9.82 -7.16
N ALA A 245 -12.27 8.67 -7.81
CA ALA A 245 -12.61 8.42 -9.20
C ALA A 245 -13.49 7.16 -9.34
N PRO A 246 -14.75 7.19 -8.88
CA PRO A 246 -15.57 5.99 -8.70
C PRO A 246 -15.95 5.26 -10.00
N GLU A 247 -15.82 5.90 -11.16
CA GLU A 247 -16.04 5.28 -12.47
C GLU A 247 -14.74 4.88 -13.17
N ALA A 248 -13.58 5.06 -12.54
CA ALA A 248 -12.33 4.54 -13.07
C ALA A 248 -12.25 3.02 -12.99
N GLN A 249 -11.48 2.43 -13.89
CA GLN A 249 -11.17 1.01 -13.92
C GLN A 249 -9.85 0.72 -13.20
N LEU A 250 -9.73 -0.45 -12.61
CA LEU A 250 -8.60 -0.84 -11.78
C LEU A 250 -7.79 -1.98 -12.43
N LEU A 251 -6.47 -1.85 -12.32
CA LEU A 251 -5.49 -2.93 -12.48
C LEU A 251 -4.88 -3.20 -11.10
N ALA A 252 -5.04 -4.40 -10.56
CA ALA A 252 -4.49 -4.77 -9.26
C ALA A 252 -3.13 -5.46 -9.45
N ILE A 253 -2.04 -4.84 -9.02
CA ILE A 253 -0.69 -5.40 -9.12
C ILE A 253 -0.16 -5.61 -7.70
N ARG A 254 -0.13 -6.86 -7.26
CA ARG A 254 0.32 -7.21 -5.93
C ARG A 254 1.84 -7.32 -5.89
N VAL A 255 2.47 -6.56 -4.99
CA VAL A 255 3.92 -6.52 -4.80
C VAL A 255 4.36 -6.84 -3.37
N PHE A 256 3.41 -6.99 -2.44
CA PHE A 256 3.69 -7.37 -1.04
C PHE A 256 3.07 -8.72 -0.71
N GLY A 257 3.79 -9.52 0.07
CA GLY A 257 3.19 -10.64 0.81
C GLY A 257 2.21 -10.13 1.88
N CYS A 258 1.73 -11.03 2.73
CA CYS A 258 0.86 -10.62 3.84
C CYS A 258 1.62 -9.79 4.89
N TYR A 259 2.95 -9.88 4.92
CA TYR A 259 3.84 -9.18 5.85
C TYR A 259 5.10 -8.70 5.14
N GLY A 260 5.76 -7.68 5.71
CA GLY A 260 7.11 -7.26 5.31
C GLY A 260 7.14 -6.33 4.09
N ASN A 261 8.31 -6.29 3.49
CA ASN A 261 8.70 -5.31 2.48
C ASN A 261 8.79 -5.91 1.09
N SER A 262 8.84 -5.06 0.07
CA SER A 262 8.93 -5.44 -1.34
C SER A 262 10.20 -4.93 -2.02
N SER A 263 10.72 -5.72 -2.96
CA SER A 263 11.79 -5.32 -3.90
C SER A 263 11.41 -5.55 -5.36
N VAL A 264 10.10 -5.77 -5.66
CA VAL A 264 9.61 -6.06 -7.01
C VAL A 264 8.83 -4.91 -7.66
N VAL A 265 8.87 -3.71 -7.08
CA VAL A 265 8.12 -2.53 -7.57
C VAL A 265 8.50 -2.21 -9.01
N MET A 266 9.78 -2.27 -9.39
CA MET A 266 10.19 -2.10 -10.80
C MET A 266 9.50 -3.09 -11.75
N LYS A 267 9.33 -4.36 -11.31
CA LYS A 267 8.62 -5.34 -12.13
C LYS A 267 7.15 -4.98 -12.30
N ALA A 268 6.52 -4.46 -11.23
CA ALA A 268 5.15 -3.96 -11.30
C ALA A 268 5.01 -2.78 -12.26
N LEU A 269 5.91 -1.80 -12.18
CA LEU A 269 5.95 -0.65 -13.08
C LEU A 269 6.12 -1.06 -14.56
N ASP A 270 6.90 -2.09 -14.84
CA ASP A 270 7.02 -2.67 -16.18
C ASP A 270 5.73 -3.39 -16.62
N THR A 271 5.10 -4.10 -15.69
CA THR A 271 3.86 -4.85 -15.95
C THR A 271 2.69 -3.93 -16.29
N VAL A 272 2.56 -2.75 -15.65
CA VAL A 272 1.46 -1.81 -15.97
C VAL A 272 1.53 -1.20 -17.36
N MET A 273 2.65 -1.36 -18.07
CA MET A 273 2.79 -0.94 -19.47
C MET A 273 2.18 -1.93 -20.47
N ASP A 274 2.04 -3.20 -20.08
CA ASP A 274 1.47 -4.30 -20.86
C ASP A 274 0.92 -5.34 -19.89
N PRO A 275 -0.26 -5.07 -19.26
CA PRO A 275 -0.76 -5.86 -18.16
C PRO A 275 -1.12 -7.29 -18.51
N ASN A 276 -1.48 -7.57 -19.76
CA ASN A 276 -1.84 -8.89 -20.25
C ASN A 276 -0.72 -9.60 -21.01
N GLY A 277 0.40 -8.89 -21.29
CA GLY A 277 1.58 -9.45 -21.94
C GLY A 277 1.41 -9.75 -23.44
N ASP A 278 0.43 -9.10 -24.11
CA ASP A 278 0.15 -9.36 -25.52
C ASP A 278 0.95 -8.47 -26.49
N GLY A 279 1.70 -7.49 -25.96
CA GLY A 279 2.50 -6.53 -26.69
C GLY A 279 1.69 -5.39 -27.31
N ASP A 280 0.42 -5.27 -26.99
CA ASP A 280 -0.43 -4.11 -27.33
C ASP A 280 -0.53 -3.16 -26.12
N PHE A 281 0.26 -2.11 -26.12
CA PHE A 281 0.31 -1.12 -25.03
C PHE A 281 -0.94 -0.22 -24.92
N SER A 282 -2.01 -0.49 -25.69
CA SER A 282 -3.27 0.26 -25.58
C SER A 282 -4.02 -0.02 -24.28
N ASP A 283 -3.72 -1.15 -23.63
CA ASP A 283 -4.31 -1.55 -22.35
C ASP A 283 -3.50 -1.08 -21.12
N ARG A 284 -2.32 -0.44 -21.33
CA ARG A 284 -1.51 0.12 -20.23
C ARG A 284 -2.35 1.00 -19.30
N ALA A 285 -1.93 1.11 -18.04
CA ALA A 285 -2.51 2.07 -17.13
C ALA A 285 -2.32 3.52 -17.60
N ASP A 286 -3.28 4.39 -17.30
CA ASP A 286 -3.14 5.84 -17.45
C ASP A 286 -2.47 6.44 -16.21
N ILE A 287 -2.78 5.88 -15.04
CA ILE A 287 -2.28 6.32 -13.74
C ILE A 287 -1.76 5.11 -12.96
N VAL A 288 -0.65 5.29 -12.27
CA VAL A 288 -0.12 4.34 -11.28
C VAL A 288 -0.18 4.97 -9.89
N ASN A 289 -0.80 4.29 -8.95
CA ASN A 289 -0.77 4.65 -7.54
C ASN A 289 0.25 3.79 -6.79
N LEU A 290 1.15 4.45 -6.07
CA LEU A 290 2.18 3.86 -5.23
C LEU A 290 2.01 4.38 -3.80
N SER A 291 1.13 3.76 -3.02
CA SER A 291 1.01 4.03 -1.57
C SER A 291 2.08 3.25 -0.81
N LEU A 292 3.32 3.41 -1.25
CA LEU A 292 4.51 2.73 -0.76
C LEU A 292 5.75 3.61 -0.98
N GLY A 293 6.82 3.30 -0.27
CA GLY A 293 8.07 4.01 -0.46
C GLY A 293 9.19 3.47 0.44
N GLY A 294 10.40 3.94 0.18
CA GLY A 294 11.56 3.72 1.03
C GLY A 294 12.15 5.07 1.42
N GLU A 295 12.29 5.28 2.72
CA GLU A 295 12.86 6.50 3.28
C GLU A 295 14.34 6.67 2.90
N PHE A 296 14.79 7.91 2.80
CA PHE A 296 16.20 8.25 2.50
C PHE A 296 16.76 7.61 1.22
N ALA A 297 15.89 7.28 0.27
CA ALA A 297 16.34 6.69 -0.99
C ALA A 297 17.13 7.71 -1.83
N PRO A 298 18.18 7.25 -2.54
CA PRO A 298 18.96 8.13 -3.39
C PRO A 298 18.14 8.62 -4.58
N ALA A 299 18.45 9.82 -5.08
CA ALA A 299 17.79 10.40 -6.26
C ALA A 299 17.99 9.56 -7.54
N ASP A 300 18.95 8.65 -7.53
CA ASP A 300 19.24 7.73 -8.62
C ASP A 300 18.65 6.32 -8.43
N ASP A 301 17.63 6.20 -7.56
CA ASP A 301 16.85 4.96 -7.42
C ASP A 301 16.25 4.54 -8.77
N PRO A 302 16.35 3.27 -9.15
CA PRO A 302 15.87 2.78 -10.43
C PRO A 302 14.37 2.94 -10.64
N GLU A 303 13.55 2.88 -9.58
CA GLU A 303 12.12 3.14 -9.69
C GLU A 303 11.83 4.58 -10.11
N SER A 304 12.54 5.56 -9.53
CA SER A 304 12.40 6.98 -9.91
C SER A 304 12.76 7.21 -11.38
N TYR A 305 13.84 6.60 -11.87
CA TYR A 305 14.20 6.67 -13.28
C TYR A 305 13.14 6.02 -14.19
N MET A 306 12.56 4.90 -13.76
CA MET A 306 11.53 4.19 -14.52
C MET A 306 10.24 5.01 -14.61
N ILE A 307 9.83 5.66 -13.52
CA ILE A 307 8.68 6.57 -13.48
C ILE A 307 8.87 7.75 -14.45
N ASP A 308 10.04 8.38 -14.46
CA ASP A 308 10.34 9.45 -15.42
C ASP A 308 10.28 8.97 -16.88
N THR A 309 10.62 7.71 -17.10
CA THR A 309 10.52 7.10 -18.44
C THR A 309 9.06 6.83 -18.81
N MET A 310 8.27 6.29 -17.90
CA MET A 310 6.84 6.01 -18.08
C MET A 310 6.02 7.30 -18.29
N ALA A 311 6.39 8.38 -17.59
CA ALA A 311 5.75 9.69 -17.80
C ALA A 311 5.87 10.18 -19.25
N ARG A 312 7.06 10.00 -19.87
CA ARG A 312 7.26 10.29 -21.32
C ARG A 312 6.45 9.38 -22.23
N GLN A 313 6.00 8.24 -21.71
CA GLN A 313 5.19 7.25 -22.41
C GLN A 313 3.68 7.40 -22.11
N GLY A 314 3.30 8.46 -21.38
CA GLY A 314 1.91 8.84 -21.11
C GLY A 314 1.28 8.16 -19.90
N VAL A 315 2.08 7.63 -18.97
CA VAL A 315 1.61 7.06 -17.70
C VAL A 315 1.99 8.01 -16.57
N PHE A 316 0.99 8.45 -15.81
CA PHE A 316 1.17 9.36 -14.67
C PHE A 316 1.30 8.59 -13.36
N THR A 317 2.29 8.92 -12.55
CA THR A 317 2.51 8.25 -11.26
C THR A 317 2.19 9.18 -10.09
N VAL A 318 1.42 8.66 -9.15
CA VAL A 318 1.10 9.27 -7.86
C VAL A 318 1.74 8.40 -6.77
N ALA A 319 2.59 8.98 -5.93
CA ALA A 319 3.33 8.24 -4.91
C ALA A 319 3.26 8.94 -3.55
N ALA A 320 3.22 8.14 -2.49
CA ALA A 320 3.26 8.65 -1.11
C ALA A 320 4.61 9.28 -0.81
N ALA A 321 4.62 10.50 -0.26
CA ALA A 321 5.85 11.24 0.10
C ALA A 321 6.66 10.54 1.20
N GLY A 322 6.01 9.77 2.08
CA GLY A 322 6.63 9.07 3.20
C GLY A 322 6.01 9.45 4.54
N ASN A 323 6.41 8.73 5.60
CA ASN A 323 5.91 8.90 6.96
C ASN A 323 6.98 9.34 7.97
N ALA A 324 8.20 9.64 7.51
CA ALA A 324 9.34 9.90 8.38
C ALA A 324 9.70 11.41 8.50
N ASN A 325 8.71 12.29 8.32
CA ASN A 325 8.85 13.74 8.28
C ASN A 325 9.45 14.36 9.56
N ASN A 326 9.47 13.66 10.68
CA ASN A 326 10.02 14.15 11.95
C ASN A 326 11.01 13.14 12.56
N TYR A 327 11.78 12.47 11.73
CA TYR A 327 12.66 11.38 12.17
C TYR A 327 13.72 11.79 13.20
N ASN A 328 14.15 13.04 13.16
CA ASN A 328 15.10 13.62 14.08
C ASN A 328 14.47 14.52 15.16
N GLY A 329 13.14 14.64 15.22
CA GLY A 329 12.42 15.45 16.20
C GLY A 329 12.49 16.97 16.00
N VAL A 330 13.05 17.46 14.90
CA VAL A 330 13.17 18.91 14.62
C VAL A 330 12.40 19.36 13.39
N GLY A 331 11.59 18.46 12.82
CA GLY A 331 10.72 18.79 11.68
C GLY A 331 11.49 19.16 10.41
N ASP A 332 12.65 18.57 10.20
CA ASP A 332 13.36 18.78 8.94
C ASP A 332 12.80 17.88 7.82
N THR A 333 13.11 18.28 6.60
CA THR A 333 12.52 17.69 5.39
C THR A 333 13.42 16.66 4.69
N TYR A 334 14.44 16.16 5.37
CA TYR A 334 15.39 15.21 4.76
C TYR A 334 14.77 13.89 4.34
N SER A 335 13.63 13.54 4.91
CA SER A 335 12.92 12.29 4.63
C SER A 335 11.64 12.48 3.84
N ASP A 336 11.25 13.71 3.52
CA ASP A 336 9.94 14.04 2.93
C ASP A 336 9.75 13.53 1.50
N SER A 337 10.79 13.02 0.88
CA SER A 337 10.71 12.50 -0.47
C SER A 337 11.47 11.20 -0.59
N GLY A 338 10.89 10.15 0.01
CA GLY A 338 11.36 8.79 -0.22
C GLY A 338 11.21 8.39 -1.69
N SER A 339 11.97 7.38 -2.12
CA SER A 339 11.71 6.76 -3.42
C SER A 339 10.46 5.86 -3.33
N PRO A 340 9.59 5.87 -4.36
CA PRO A 340 9.76 6.53 -5.66
C PRO A 340 9.15 7.93 -5.76
N ALA A 341 8.64 8.53 -4.68
CA ALA A 341 8.02 9.85 -4.71
C ALA A 341 8.98 10.99 -5.09
N ASN A 342 10.30 10.79 -4.98
CA ASN A 342 11.34 11.73 -5.41
C ASN A 342 11.61 11.74 -6.93
N ALA A 343 10.89 10.93 -7.72
CA ALA A 343 10.97 10.99 -9.18
C ALA A 343 10.49 12.36 -9.68
N ALA A 344 11.22 12.97 -10.64
CA ALA A 344 10.91 14.31 -11.13
C ALA A 344 9.53 14.41 -11.81
N SER A 345 9.02 13.30 -12.35
CA SER A 345 7.73 13.22 -13.03
C SER A 345 6.62 12.58 -12.19
N ALA A 346 6.86 12.26 -10.90
CA ALA A 346 5.84 11.78 -10.00
C ALA A 346 5.12 12.94 -9.31
N LEU A 347 3.86 12.73 -8.95
CA LEU A 347 3.17 13.53 -7.96
C LEU A 347 3.46 12.94 -6.57
N SER A 348 4.31 13.59 -5.82
CA SER A 348 4.58 13.26 -4.42
C SER A 348 3.44 13.79 -3.53
N VAL A 349 2.78 12.91 -2.80
CA VAL A 349 1.61 13.24 -1.98
C VAL A 349 1.95 13.07 -0.50
N ALA A 350 1.99 14.18 0.22
CA ALA A 350 2.12 14.20 1.68
C ALA A 350 0.75 14.11 2.35
N ASN A 351 0.73 13.70 3.61
CA ASN A 351 -0.47 13.70 4.42
C ASN A 351 -0.89 15.13 4.82
N ALA A 352 -2.16 15.29 5.10
CA ALA A 352 -2.71 16.49 5.72
C ALA A 352 -3.78 16.08 6.74
N TYR A 353 -3.93 16.87 7.79
CA TYR A 353 -5.07 16.72 8.71
C TYR A 353 -6.35 17.16 8.03
N GLY A 354 -7.41 16.37 8.17
CA GLY A 354 -8.74 16.77 7.75
C GLY A 354 -9.27 17.96 8.57
N SER A 355 -10.16 18.73 7.97
CA SER A 355 -10.85 19.87 8.66
C SER A 355 -11.72 19.40 9.82
N THR A 356 -12.18 18.15 9.78
CA THR A 356 -12.93 17.49 10.83
C THR A 356 -12.43 16.06 11.00
N GLN A 357 -11.90 15.72 12.16
CA GLN A 357 -11.57 14.35 12.54
C GLN A 357 -12.58 13.86 13.58
N PRO A 358 -13.20 12.69 13.40
CA PRO A 358 -13.80 11.98 14.52
C PRO A 358 -12.66 11.61 15.47
N ILE A 359 -12.76 12.10 16.71
CA ILE A 359 -11.78 11.79 17.76
C ILE A 359 -12.46 10.96 18.83
N ASP A 360 -11.82 9.87 19.18
CA ASP A 360 -12.16 9.11 20.37
C ASP A 360 -11.69 9.87 21.61
N ARG A 361 -12.40 9.75 22.70
CA ARG A 361 -12.02 10.40 23.95
C ARG A 361 -12.47 9.64 25.17
N ALA A 362 -11.62 9.66 26.17
CA ALA A 362 -11.92 9.14 27.49
C ALA A 362 -12.29 10.27 28.46
N ARG A 363 -13.25 10.02 29.33
CA ARG A 363 -13.58 10.94 30.41
C ARG A 363 -12.83 10.50 31.66
N VAL A 364 -11.93 11.36 32.14
CA VAL A 364 -11.09 11.09 33.30
C VAL A 364 -11.46 12.05 34.43
N THR A 365 -11.62 11.51 35.65
CA THR A 365 -11.77 12.33 36.85
C THR A 365 -10.41 12.44 37.51
N THR A 366 -9.86 13.65 37.52
CA THR A 366 -8.59 13.98 38.19
C THR A 366 -8.83 14.66 39.52
N LYS A 367 -7.76 14.97 40.28
CA LYS A 367 -7.84 15.77 41.51
C LYS A 367 -8.34 17.19 41.25
N THR A 368 -8.17 17.70 40.03
CA THR A 368 -8.55 19.05 39.61
C THR A 368 -9.96 19.11 39.00
N GLY A 369 -10.57 17.97 38.74
CA GLY A 369 -11.93 17.90 38.22
C GLY A 369 -12.09 16.87 37.11
N LEU A 370 -13.11 17.06 36.28
CA LEU A 370 -13.43 16.22 35.15
C LEU A 370 -12.73 16.74 33.91
N GLU A 371 -11.96 15.90 33.27
CA GLU A 371 -11.21 16.20 32.06
C GLU A 371 -11.56 15.20 30.94
N TRP A 372 -11.46 15.64 29.70
CA TRP A 372 -11.56 14.79 28.52
C TRP A 372 -10.17 14.63 27.93
N LEU A 373 -9.70 13.39 27.83
CA LEU A 373 -8.48 13.03 27.11
C LEU A 373 -8.83 12.56 25.71
N GLN A 374 -8.21 13.16 24.73
CA GLN A 374 -8.25 12.71 23.34
C GLN A 374 -7.32 11.51 23.18
N GLY A 375 -7.71 10.54 22.35
CA GLY A 375 -6.90 9.38 22.04
C GLY A 375 -7.66 8.45 21.09
N ASP A 376 -7.00 7.41 20.64
CA ASP A 376 -7.56 6.40 19.76
C ASP A 376 -7.88 5.13 20.54
N TYR A 377 -9.00 4.51 20.22
CA TYR A 377 -9.38 3.23 20.78
C TYR A 377 -8.78 2.07 19.99
N SER A 378 -8.53 0.95 20.66
CA SER A 378 -8.13 -0.28 19.97
C SER A 378 -9.23 -0.74 19.01
N VAL A 379 -8.89 -0.85 17.73
CA VAL A 379 -9.81 -1.36 16.68
C VAL A 379 -10.10 -2.87 16.81
N ASN A 380 -9.29 -3.58 17.60
CA ASN A 380 -9.43 -5.02 17.80
C ASN A 380 -10.36 -5.41 18.95
N PHE A 381 -10.92 -4.43 19.67
CA PHE A 381 -11.86 -4.66 20.77
C PHE A 381 -13.26 -4.25 20.35
N ASP A 382 -14.22 -5.15 20.51
CA ASP A 382 -15.63 -4.86 20.22
C ASP A 382 -16.30 -4.13 21.39
N TYR A 383 -16.20 -2.81 21.39
CA TYR A 383 -16.77 -1.96 22.43
C TYR A 383 -18.30 -2.06 22.54
N SER A 384 -18.99 -2.49 21.49
CA SER A 384 -20.46 -2.67 21.51
C SER A 384 -20.90 -3.80 22.43
N LYS A 385 -20.02 -4.76 22.69
CA LYS A 385 -20.23 -5.89 23.59
C LYS A 385 -19.68 -5.67 25.01
N ALA A 386 -18.95 -4.56 25.22
CA ALA A 386 -18.35 -4.25 26.49
C ALA A 386 -19.40 -3.80 27.51
N THR A 387 -19.29 -4.27 28.74
CA THR A 387 -20.09 -3.77 29.85
C THR A 387 -19.53 -2.45 30.38
N ALA A 388 -20.37 -1.63 31.04
CA ALA A 388 -19.91 -0.38 31.63
C ALA A 388 -18.77 -0.60 32.65
N ASP A 389 -18.76 -1.72 33.34
CA ASP A 389 -17.72 -2.05 34.34
C ASP A 389 -16.39 -2.44 33.68
N GLN A 390 -16.41 -2.96 32.46
CA GLN A 390 -15.20 -3.21 31.66
C GLN A 390 -14.58 -1.93 31.11
N LEU A 391 -15.40 -0.88 30.90
CA LEU A 391 -14.97 0.40 30.35
C LEU A 391 -14.73 1.48 31.40
N ARG A 392 -14.83 1.14 32.69
CA ARG A 392 -14.64 2.08 33.81
C ARG A 392 -13.72 1.47 34.83
N GLY A 393 -12.89 2.30 35.43
CA GLY A 393 -12.02 1.85 36.53
C GLY A 393 -11.02 2.94 36.93
N GLU A 394 -10.33 2.67 38.02
CA GLU A 394 -9.21 3.49 38.44
C GLU A 394 -8.06 3.34 37.44
N VAL A 395 -7.43 4.45 37.08
CA VAL A 395 -6.21 4.47 36.25
C VAL A 395 -5.00 4.61 37.17
N VAL A 396 -4.04 3.74 37.02
CA VAL A 396 -2.77 3.75 37.78
C VAL A 396 -1.61 3.69 36.81
N ALA A 397 -0.54 4.43 37.10
CA ALA A 397 0.68 4.36 36.32
C ALA A 397 1.42 3.05 36.57
N ALA A 398 2.05 2.51 35.54
CA ALA A 398 3.03 1.45 35.68
C ALA A 398 4.18 1.92 36.59
N PRO A 399 4.81 1.03 37.38
CA PRO A 399 5.95 1.39 38.24
C PRO A 399 7.09 1.98 37.44
N GLU A 400 7.78 2.99 37.99
CA GLU A 400 8.85 3.70 37.30
C GLU A 400 9.94 2.79 36.71
N ARG A 401 10.31 1.70 37.43
CA ARG A 401 11.29 0.72 36.91
C ARG A 401 10.81 0.03 35.62
N ASN A 402 9.49 -0.03 35.41
CA ASN A 402 8.85 -0.70 34.28
C ASN A 402 7.80 0.23 33.63
N ARG A 403 8.14 1.53 33.55
CA ARG A 403 7.24 2.59 33.03
C ARG A 403 6.76 2.34 31.60
N TYR A 404 7.43 1.45 30.88
CA TYR A 404 7.08 1.03 29.52
C TYR A 404 6.32 -0.30 29.47
N ALA A 405 6.07 -0.93 30.62
CA ALA A 405 5.45 -2.26 30.74
C ALA A 405 6.15 -3.39 29.93
N CYS A 406 7.44 -3.21 29.63
CA CYS A 406 8.22 -4.17 28.82
C CYS A 406 8.69 -5.39 29.59
N GLU A 407 8.63 -5.37 30.92
CA GLU A 407 9.00 -6.49 31.79
C GLU A 407 7.77 -7.02 32.53
N ALA A 408 7.83 -8.28 32.97
CA ALA A 408 6.82 -8.82 33.85
C ALA A 408 6.76 -8.04 35.17
N PHE A 409 5.55 -7.78 35.65
CA PHE A 409 5.36 -7.12 36.95
C PHE A 409 5.63 -8.12 38.10
N THR A 410 6.26 -7.64 39.17
CA THR A 410 6.44 -8.43 40.40
C THR A 410 5.09 -8.72 41.05
N ALA A 411 5.06 -9.66 41.99
CA ALA A 411 3.82 -10.03 42.67
C ALA A 411 3.17 -8.84 43.40
N ASP A 412 3.97 -7.95 44.03
CA ASP A 412 3.46 -6.76 44.71
C ASP A 412 2.94 -5.71 43.74
N GLU A 413 3.64 -5.51 42.59
CA GLU A 413 3.19 -4.62 41.51
C GLU A 413 1.89 -5.14 40.89
N ALA A 414 1.83 -6.43 40.56
CA ALA A 414 0.63 -7.05 40.02
C ALA A 414 -0.56 -6.89 40.95
N LYS A 415 -0.34 -7.02 42.27
CA LYS A 415 -1.38 -6.77 43.27
C LYS A 415 -1.89 -5.33 43.25
N ALA A 416 -1.00 -4.36 43.02
CA ALA A 416 -1.37 -2.94 42.94
C ALA A 416 -2.12 -2.60 41.62
N LEU A 417 -1.85 -3.33 40.53
CA LEU A 417 -2.44 -3.12 39.22
C LEU A 417 -3.74 -3.90 38.98
N LYS A 418 -4.00 -4.91 39.79
CA LYS A 418 -5.15 -5.82 39.61
C LYS A 418 -6.49 -5.05 39.60
N GLY A 419 -7.29 -5.30 38.56
CA GLY A 419 -8.62 -4.71 38.40
C GLY A 419 -8.60 -3.21 38.07
N LYS A 420 -7.47 -2.68 37.64
CA LYS A 420 -7.30 -1.26 37.30
C LYS A 420 -6.88 -1.11 35.83
N TRP A 421 -7.10 0.07 35.26
CA TRP A 421 -6.52 0.48 33.98
C TRP A 421 -5.07 0.87 34.23
N VAL A 422 -4.14 0.30 33.46
CA VAL A 422 -2.71 0.55 33.62
C VAL A 422 -2.24 1.54 32.57
N TYR A 423 -1.75 2.69 33.05
CA TYR A 423 -1.12 3.70 32.22
C TYR A 423 0.36 3.42 32.09
N PHE A 424 0.92 3.50 30.87
CA PHE A 424 2.36 3.40 30.63
C PHE A 424 2.77 4.23 29.41
N ASP A 425 4.07 4.59 29.34
CA ASP A 425 4.64 5.29 28.20
C ASP A 425 4.89 4.32 27.04
N TRP A 426 4.49 4.73 25.85
CA TRP A 426 4.62 3.92 24.65
C TRP A 426 6.05 3.87 24.13
N ASP A 427 6.69 5.02 24.03
CA ASP A 427 8.02 5.23 23.51
C ASP A 427 8.90 5.98 24.51
N LYS A 428 10.21 6.00 24.25
CA LYS A 428 11.17 6.75 25.03
C LYS A 428 11.26 8.19 24.50
N ASP A 429 11.90 9.04 25.29
CA ASP A 429 12.16 10.44 24.93
C ASP A 429 13.01 10.58 23.64
N ASP A 430 13.81 9.56 23.28
CA ASP A 430 14.54 9.46 22.02
C ASP A 430 13.68 8.86 20.87
N LEU A 431 12.42 8.69 21.13
CA LEU A 431 11.42 8.16 20.21
C LEU A 431 11.64 6.67 19.84
N SER A 432 12.54 5.97 20.52
CA SER A 432 12.71 4.52 20.31
C SER A 432 11.66 3.71 21.07
N PHE A 433 11.28 2.57 20.50
CA PHE A 433 10.36 1.62 21.14
C PHE A 433 11.14 0.59 21.96
N PRO A 434 10.99 0.57 23.28
CA PRO A 434 11.71 -0.40 24.11
C PRO A 434 11.23 -1.84 23.92
N CYS A 435 9.96 -2.05 23.50
CA CYS A 435 9.39 -3.35 23.18
C CYS A 435 8.06 -3.20 22.41
N GLY A 436 7.55 -4.31 21.84
CA GLY A 436 6.30 -4.33 21.09
C GLY A 436 5.05 -4.25 21.97
N SER A 437 3.91 -3.87 21.37
CA SER A 437 2.61 -3.74 22.05
C SER A 437 2.14 -5.03 22.72
N LYS A 438 2.25 -6.15 22.01
CA LYS A 438 1.82 -7.45 22.52
C LYS A 438 2.47 -7.81 23.88
N VAL A 439 3.77 -7.62 24.00
CA VAL A 439 4.52 -7.92 25.24
C VAL A 439 3.97 -7.11 26.41
N ARG A 440 3.69 -5.83 26.19
CA ARG A 440 3.15 -4.93 27.23
C ARG A 440 1.75 -5.33 27.66
N PHE A 441 0.89 -5.64 26.69
CA PHE A 441 -0.48 -6.06 26.97
C PHE A 441 -0.52 -7.40 27.70
N ASP A 442 0.32 -8.36 27.31
CA ASP A 442 0.45 -9.65 28.00
C ASP A 442 0.88 -9.46 29.46
N HIS A 443 1.81 -8.55 29.75
CA HIS A 443 2.26 -8.26 31.11
C HIS A 443 1.16 -7.62 31.96
N VAL A 444 0.42 -6.66 31.41
CA VAL A 444 -0.72 -6.03 32.11
C VAL A 444 -1.82 -7.05 32.35
N GLN A 445 -2.14 -7.88 31.37
CA GLN A 445 -3.13 -8.94 31.50
C GLN A 445 -2.71 -9.97 32.57
N ALA A 446 -1.45 -10.41 32.57
CA ALA A 446 -0.91 -11.34 33.56
C ALA A 446 -0.94 -10.75 34.99
N ALA A 447 -0.78 -9.43 35.12
CA ALA A 447 -0.94 -8.72 36.41
C ALA A 447 -2.41 -8.56 36.82
N GLY A 448 -3.37 -8.97 36.00
CA GLY A 448 -4.81 -8.83 36.27
C GLY A 448 -5.33 -7.42 36.04
N GLY A 449 -4.66 -6.61 35.23
CA GLY A 449 -5.13 -5.29 34.81
C GLY A 449 -6.43 -5.38 34.02
N LEU A 450 -7.30 -4.37 34.15
CA LEU A 450 -8.57 -4.28 33.46
C LEU A 450 -8.40 -3.88 31.98
N GLY A 451 -7.44 -3.02 31.71
CA GLY A 451 -7.10 -2.51 30.40
C GLY A 451 -5.86 -1.65 30.44
N VAL A 452 -5.51 -1.06 29.31
CA VAL A 452 -4.32 -0.21 29.16
C VAL A 452 -4.66 1.18 28.65
N VAL A 453 -3.89 2.16 29.10
CA VAL A 453 -3.82 3.51 28.56
C VAL A 453 -2.37 3.78 28.22
N MET A 454 -2.08 4.13 26.98
CA MET A 454 -0.73 4.42 26.52
C MET A 454 -0.59 5.91 26.18
N ARG A 455 0.57 6.48 26.46
CA ARG A 455 0.94 7.80 25.98
C ARG A 455 2.14 7.68 25.05
N GLY A 456 1.98 8.12 23.80
CA GLY A 456 3.07 8.40 22.90
C GLY A 456 3.52 9.86 22.99
N HIS A 457 4.66 10.19 22.40
CA HIS A 457 5.07 11.57 22.24
C HIS A 457 4.23 12.25 21.15
N ASP A 458 3.71 13.43 21.44
CA ASP A 458 2.70 14.16 20.62
C ASP A 458 3.14 14.46 19.17
N GLU A 459 4.43 14.34 18.88
CA GLU A 459 4.99 14.68 17.55
C GLU A 459 4.94 13.53 16.53
N ARG A 460 4.35 12.40 16.86
CA ARG A 460 4.34 11.20 16.00
C ARG A 460 2.98 10.73 15.53
N TYR A 461 1.89 11.29 16.07
CA TYR A 461 0.55 10.78 15.78
C TYR A 461 -0.41 11.90 15.45
#